data_7ec3f6c9692c5ca0a89b6acd1f7b5e03
#
_entry.id   7ec3f6c9692c5ca0a89b6acd1f7b5e03
#
_cell.length_a   1.000
_cell.length_b   1.000
_cell.length_c   1.000
_cell.angle_alpha   90.00
_cell.angle_beta   90.00
_cell.angle_gamma   90.00
#
_symmetry.space_group_name_H-M   'P 1'
#
loop_
_entity.id
_entity.type
_entity.pdbx_description
1 polymer ?
#
loop_
_entity_poly.entity_id
_entity_poly.type
_entity_poly.pdbx_seq_one_letter_code
_entity_poly.pdbx_strand_id
1 'polypeptide(L)'
;TSLQCEVCHSIGKSCSGPMKTCSGGEDTCGIILHEVMIGGMAIPSSIKSCLPSSICQLGPITMNYGKVKARSHLACCTGDNCRTISVSLPPENNVPNGYQCPACYTVDSFQCGGEIVNCTGSETQCVDLAGLMNSGGLSLKAAMKGCTTISECNLVGDGKNNLGMMDIKLRQFQCRPASALARVTSGFSPPDTFFLPVLSGFILEKVLF
;
A
#
# COMPACT_ATOMS: atom_id res chain seq x y z
N THR A 1 26.98 -1.84 -26.61
CA THR A 1 25.77 -2.64 -26.90
C THR A 1 24.65 -2.11 -26.04
N SER A 2 23.55 -1.70 -26.67
CA SER A 2 22.36 -1.27 -25.94
C SER A 2 21.74 -2.47 -25.18
N LEU A 3 21.26 -2.24 -23.96
CA LEU A 3 20.61 -3.27 -23.16
C LEU A 3 19.34 -3.78 -23.84
N GLN A 4 19.15 -5.09 -23.85
CA GLN A 4 17.95 -5.74 -24.32
C GLN A 4 17.32 -6.55 -23.18
N CYS A 5 16.00 -6.40 -23.00
CA CYS A 5 15.22 -7.13 -22.01
C CYS A 5 14.05 -7.84 -22.68
N GLU A 6 13.68 -8.98 -22.13
CA GLU A 6 12.41 -9.61 -22.47
C GLU A 6 11.27 -8.74 -21.94
N VAL A 7 10.25 -8.45 -22.76
CA VAL A 7 9.11 -7.60 -22.38
C VAL A 7 7.83 -8.39 -22.55
N CYS A 8 7.11 -8.58 -21.45
CA CYS A 8 5.83 -9.28 -21.42
C CYS A 8 4.99 -8.89 -20.22
N HIS A 9 3.71 -9.18 -20.31
CA HIS A 9 2.75 -9.12 -19.20
C HIS A 9 1.75 -10.26 -19.35
N SER A 10 1.47 -10.98 -18.28
CA SER A 10 0.43 -12.01 -18.25
C SER A 10 -0.19 -12.18 -16.88
N ILE A 11 -1.41 -12.69 -16.85
CA ILE A 11 -2.00 -13.26 -15.62
C ILE A 11 -1.28 -14.58 -15.37
N GLY A 12 -0.84 -14.79 -14.14
CA GLY A 12 -0.06 -15.94 -13.71
C GLY A 12 1.30 -15.55 -13.14
N LYS A 13 2.10 -16.54 -12.77
CA LYS A 13 3.39 -16.33 -12.08
C LYS A 13 4.57 -16.17 -13.02
N SER A 14 4.36 -16.26 -14.33
CA SER A 14 5.41 -16.10 -15.35
C SER A 14 4.83 -15.58 -16.65
N CYS A 15 5.63 -14.89 -17.41
CA CYS A 15 5.31 -14.51 -18.78
C CYS A 15 6.53 -14.66 -19.68
N SER A 16 6.30 -14.74 -20.99
CA SER A 16 7.33 -14.73 -22.03
C SER A 16 6.93 -13.80 -23.16
N GLY A 17 7.89 -13.10 -23.74
CA GLY A 17 7.66 -12.14 -24.80
C GLY A 17 8.92 -11.83 -25.61
N PRO A 18 8.83 -10.89 -26.54
CA PRO A 18 9.95 -10.49 -27.38
C PRO A 18 11.04 -9.76 -26.59
N MET A 19 12.27 -9.84 -27.08
CA MET A 19 13.37 -8.99 -26.63
C MET A 19 13.17 -7.57 -27.18
N LYS A 20 13.26 -6.57 -26.31
CA LYS A 20 13.16 -5.15 -26.63
C LYS A 20 14.45 -4.43 -26.25
N THR A 21 14.94 -3.57 -27.10
CA THR A 21 16.02 -2.64 -26.76
C THR A 21 15.51 -1.57 -25.83
N CYS A 22 16.17 -1.41 -24.68
CA CYS A 22 15.80 -0.45 -23.67
C CYS A 22 16.09 1.00 -24.12
N SER A 23 15.26 1.92 -23.68
CA SER A 23 15.38 3.34 -23.97
C SER A 23 16.43 4.03 -23.08
N GLY A 24 16.81 5.26 -23.35
CA GLY A 24 17.69 6.01 -22.49
C GLY A 24 17.11 6.18 -21.08
N GLY A 25 17.91 5.86 -20.06
CA GLY A 25 17.49 5.87 -18.64
C GLY A 25 16.90 4.55 -18.13
N GLU A 26 16.69 3.56 -19.01
CA GLU A 26 16.35 2.17 -18.64
C GLU A 26 17.62 1.32 -18.76
N ASP A 27 18.29 1.09 -17.66
CA ASP A 27 19.62 0.49 -17.58
C ASP A 27 19.65 -0.90 -16.94
N THR A 28 18.46 -1.46 -16.65
CA THR A 28 18.28 -2.80 -16.12
C THR A 28 17.03 -3.49 -16.68
N CYS A 29 16.99 -4.82 -16.60
CA CYS A 29 15.76 -5.58 -16.81
C CYS A 29 15.10 -5.85 -15.45
N GLY A 30 13.78 -5.80 -15.42
CA GLY A 30 13.01 -6.13 -14.23
C GLY A 30 12.05 -7.27 -14.45
N ILE A 31 11.93 -8.10 -13.42
CA ILE A 31 10.90 -9.14 -13.32
C ILE A 31 10.06 -8.79 -12.10
N ILE A 32 8.78 -8.53 -12.30
CA ILE A 32 7.85 -8.13 -11.26
C ILE A 32 6.80 -9.22 -11.13
N LEU A 33 6.64 -9.75 -9.92
CA LEU A 33 5.48 -10.51 -9.55
C LEU A 33 4.53 -9.62 -8.77
N HIS A 34 3.28 -9.65 -9.12
CA HIS A 34 2.21 -8.92 -8.49
C HIS A 34 1.03 -9.84 -8.23
N GLU A 35 0.35 -9.68 -7.12
CA GLU A 35 -0.86 -10.43 -6.79
C GLU A 35 -1.86 -9.51 -6.15
N VAL A 36 -3.07 -9.50 -6.68
CA VAL A 36 -4.21 -8.78 -6.09
C VAL A 36 -5.16 -9.79 -5.49
N MET A 37 -5.59 -9.55 -4.28
CA MET A 37 -6.57 -10.35 -3.55
C MET A 37 -7.88 -9.57 -3.42
N ILE A 38 -8.95 -10.11 -3.99
CA ILE A 38 -10.30 -9.51 -3.98
C ILE A 38 -11.29 -10.58 -3.55
N GLY A 39 -12.00 -10.34 -2.44
CA GLY A 39 -13.00 -11.28 -1.95
C GLY A 39 -12.46 -12.68 -1.62
N GLY A 40 -11.18 -12.78 -1.24
CA GLY A 40 -10.51 -14.06 -0.96
C GLY A 40 -9.94 -14.76 -2.19
N MET A 41 -10.13 -14.21 -3.38
CA MET A 41 -9.56 -14.74 -4.64
C MET A 41 -8.24 -14.04 -4.93
N ALA A 42 -7.15 -14.80 -5.08
CA ALA A 42 -5.84 -14.32 -5.46
C ALA A 42 -5.67 -14.34 -6.99
N ILE A 43 -5.32 -13.19 -7.56
CA ILE A 43 -5.07 -13.03 -9.00
C ILE A 43 -3.60 -12.64 -9.17
N PRO A 44 -2.72 -13.60 -9.46
CA PRO A 44 -1.32 -13.30 -9.73
C PRO A 44 -1.13 -12.74 -11.13
N SER A 45 -0.13 -11.89 -11.30
CA SER A 45 0.34 -11.41 -12.60
C SER A 45 1.86 -11.29 -12.61
N SER A 46 2.43 -11.38 -13.79
CA SER A 46 3.86 -11.29 -14.03
C SER A 46 4.14 -10.27 -15.12
N ILE A 47 5.14 -9.42 -14.89
CA ILE A 47 5.59 -8.39 -15.82
C ILE A 47 7.10 -8.50 -15.96
N LYS A 48 7.60 -8.47 -17.18
CA LYS A 48 9.01 -8.25 -17.48
C LYS A 48 9.16 -7.00 -18.34
N SER A 49 10.12 -6.15 -18.02
CA SER A 49 10.30 -4.87 -18.73
C SER A 49 11.73 -4.32 -18.56
N CYS A 50 12.07 -3.36 -19.41
CA CYS A 50 13.18 -2.45 -19.16
C CYS A 50 12.81 -1.48 -18.03
N LEU A 51 13.74 -1.24 -17.12
CA LEU A 51 13.52 -0.39 -15.95
C LEU A 51 14.78 0.43 -15.63
N PRO A 52 14.63 1.58 -14.96
CA PRO A 52 15.77 2.26 -14.37
C PRO A 52 16.27 1.50 -13.12
N SER A 53 17.57 1.33 -12.98
CA SER A 53 18.19 0.61 -11.85
C SER A 53 17.90 1.26 -10.49
N SER A 54 17.51 2.53 -10.47
CA SER A 54 17.15 3.25 -9.24
C SER A 54 15.99 2.60 -8.47
N ILE A 55 15.10 1.85 -9.16
CA ILE A 55 13.99 1.17 -8.50
C ILE A 55 14.33 -0.23 -8.00
N CYS A 56 15.51 -0.75 -8.34
CA CYS A 56 15.92 -2.12 -7.96
C CYS A 56 16.15 -2.30 -6.47
N GLN A 57 16.32 -1.20 -5.73
CA GLN A 57 16.51 -1.21 -4.28
C GLN A 57 15.19 -1.17 -3.50
N LEU A 58 14.06 -1.09 -4.22
CA LEU A 58 12.75 -1.15 -3.59
C LEU A 58 12.53 -2.54 -3.00
N GLY A 59 12.24 -2.58 -1.72
CA GLY A 59 11.82 -3.81 -1.04
C GLY A 59 10.47 -4.30 -1.53
N PRO A 60 10.03 -5.46 -1.02
CA PRO A 60 8.69 -5.96 -1.29
C PRO A 60 7.62 -4.92 -0.91
N ILE A 61 6.57 -4.87 -1.71
CA ILE A 61 5.44 -3.97 -1.50
C ILE A 61 4.24 -4.81 -1.05
N THR A 62 3.59 -4.38 0.02
CA THR A 62 2.28 -4.87 0.43
C THR A 62 1.33 -3.69 0.60
N MET A 63 0.07 -3.90 0.25
CA MET A 63 -0.98 -2.90 0.24
C MET A 63 -2.26 -3.50 0.79
N ASN A 64 -2.93 -2.79 1.69
CA ASN A 64 -4.19 -3.19 2.29
C ASN A 64 -5.21 -2.06 2.17
N TYR A 65 -6.08 -2.17 1.17
CA TYR A 65 -7.17 -1.23 0.89
C TYR A 65 -8.53 -1.70 1.48
N GLY A 66 -8.48 -2.57 2.49
CA GLY A 66 -9.64 -3.16 3.12
C GLY A 66 -10.11 -4.44 2.39
N LYS A 67 -11.06 -4.31 1.49
CA LYS A 67 -11.59 -5.44 0.70
C LYS A 67 -10.63 -5.91 -0.40
N VAL A 68 -9.69 -5.07 -0.78
CA VAL A 68 -8.66 -5.37 -1.77
C VAL A 68 -7.30 -5.32 -1.08
N LYS A 69 -6.53 -6.37 -1.23
CA LYS A 69 -5.13 -6.41 -0.81
C LYS A 69 -4.25 -6.69 -2.01
N ALA A 70 -3.02 -6.22 -1.98
CA ALA A 70 -2.06 -6.56 -3.02
C ALA A 70 -0.66 -6.73 -2.42
N ARG A 71 0.15 -7.52 -3.12
CA ARG A 71 1.57 -7.69 -2.82
C ARG A 71 2.36 -7.82 -4.10
N SER A 72 3.55 -7.27 -4.09
CA SER A 72 4.44 -7.33 -5.24
C SER A 72 5.89 -7.37 -4.83
N HIS A 73 6.71 -7.89 -5.73
CA HIS A 73 8.15 -7.94 -5.56
C HIS A 73 8.81 -7.79 -6.93
N LEU A 74 9.83 -6.95 -6.96
CA LEU A 74 10.68 -6.69 -8.11
C LEU A 74 12.04 -7.36 -7.91
N ALA A 75 12.54 -8.04 -8.94
CA ALA A 75 13.94 -8.39 -9.05
C ALA A 75 14.52 -7.79 -10.33
N CYS A 76 15.69 -7.18 -10.22
CA CYS A 76 16.44 -6.65 -11.35
C CYS A 76 17.53 -7.62 -11.81
N CYS A 77 17.81 -7.59 -13.09
CA CYS A 77 18.83 -8.43 -13.71
C CYS A 77 19.39 -7.78 -14.99
N THR A 78 20.51 -8.29 -15.45
CA THR A 78 21.11 -7.91 -16.74
C THR A 78 21.66 -9.15 -17.44
N GLY A 79 21.56 -9.19 -18.77
CA GLY A 79 22.08 -10.28 -19.59
C GLY A 79 21.52 -11.66 -19.22
N ASP A 80 22.37 -12.66 -19.18
CA ASP A 80 21.97 -14.06 -18.94
C ASP A 80 21.45 -14.30 -17.51
N ASN A 81 21.78 -13.45 -16.57
CA ASN A 81 21.25 -13.55 -15.19
C ASN A 81 19.72 -13.47 -15.17
N CYS A 82 19.11 -12.78 -16.14
CA CYS A 82 17.65 -12.68 -16.25
C CYS A 82 16.95 -14.02 -16.54
N ARG A 83 17.70 -15.02 -17.00
CA ARG A 83 17.15 -16.36 -17.26
C ARG A 83 17.12 -17.25 -16.04
N THR A 84 17.97 -16.95 -15.05
CA THR A 84 18.17 -17.79 -13.86
C THR A 84 17.59 -17.21 -12.60
N ILE A 85 17.37 -15.89 -12.58
CA ILE A 85 16.80 -15.22 -11.39
C ILE A 85 15.33 -15.64 -11.18
N SER A 86 14.99 -15.96 -9.97
CA SER A 86 13.62 -16.23 -9.55
C SER A 86 13.13 -15.12 -8.62
N VAL A 87 11.87 -14.73 -8.79
CA VAL A 87 11.20 -13.77 -7.94
C VAL A 87 10.08 -14.48 -7.19
N SER A 88 9.95 -14.23 -5.91
CA SER A 88 8.86 -14.73 -5.10
C SER A 88 8.12 -13.56 -4.45
N LEU A 89 6.82 -13.69 -4.30
CA LEU A 89 6.02 -12.71 -3.56
C LEU A 89 6.41 -12.73 -2.07
N PRO A 90 6.33 -11.58 -1.38
CA PRO A 90 6.46 -11.58 0.07
C PRO A 90 5.40 -12.50 0.68
N PRO A 91 5.69 -13.18 1.80
CA PRO A 91 4.72 -14.01 2.48
C PRO A 91 3.50 -13.17 2.88
N GLU A 92 2.34 -13.78 2.83
CA GLU A 92 1.15 -13.13 3.37
C GLU A 92 1.27 -13.03 4.90
N ASN A 93 1.13 -11.82 5.39
CA ASN A 93 1.13 -11.55 6.82
C ASN A 93 -0.16 -10.80 7.19
N ASN A 94 -1.05 -11.47 7.89
CA ASN A 94 -2.33 -10.91 8.33
C ASN A 94 -2.31 -10.50 9.82
N VAL A 95 -1.14 -10.56 10.47
CA VAL A 95 -1.00 -10.17 11.88
C VAL A 95 -0.99 -8.65 11.99
N PRO A 96 -1.93 -8.03 12.72
CA PRO A 96 -1.93 -6.59 12.96
C PRO A 96 -0.63 -6.13 13.61
N ASN A 97 -0.09 -5.02 13.13
CA ASN A 97 1.19 -4.49 13.60
C ASN A 97 1.03 -3.26 14.54
N GLY A 98 -0.19 -2.94 14.94
CA GLY A 98 -0.48 -1.82 15.84
C GLY A 98 -0.65 -0.47 15.15
N TYR A 99 -0.67 -0.43 13.82
CA TYR A 99 -0.96 0.76 13.03
C TYR A 99 -2.32 0.65 12.35
N GLN A 100 -2.88 1.82 11.98
CA GLN A 100 -4.16 1.92 11.30
C GLN A 100 -4.12 3.00 10.22
N CYS A 101 -4.90 2.79 9.15
CA CYS A 101 -5.13 3.76 8.09
C CYS A 101 -6.61 3.79 7.68
N PRO A 102 -7.11 4.93 7.17
CA PRO A 102 -8.31 4.93 6.35
C PRO A 102 -8.08 4.07 5.11
N ALA A 103 -9.04 3.22 4.76
CA ALA A 103 -8.93 2.32 3.62
C ALA A 103 -10.20 2.33 2.79
N CYS A 104 -10.04 2.32 1.50
CA CYS A 104 -11.10 2.15 0.51
C CYS A 104 -10.50 1.81 -0.85
N TYR A 105 -11.33 1.20 -1.69
CA TYR A 105 -11.03 0.96 -3.10
C TYR A 105 -12.29 1.21 -3.92
N THR A 106 -12.17 2.00 -4.97
CA THR A 106 -13.27 2.23 -5.91
C THR A 106 -12.76 2.40 -7.34
N VAL A 107 -13.57 1.99 -8.29
CA VAL A 107 -13.47 2.31 -9.71
C VAL A 107 -14.60 3.29 -10.07
N ASP A 108 -14.43 4.03 -11.17
CA ASP A 108 -15.34 5.06 -11.67
C ASP A 108 -15.39 6.37 -10.86
N SER A 109 -14.56 6.50 -9.83
CA SER A 109 -14.46 7.72 -9.01
C SER A 109 -13.00 8.07 -8.69
N PHE A 110 -12.72 9.37 -8.52
CA PHE A 110 -11.47 9.87 -7.96
C PHE A 110 -11.53 10.05 -6.44
N GLN A 111 -12.63 9.69 -5.82
CA GLN A 111 -12.83 9.82 -4.38
C GLN A 111 -13.47 8.54 -3.87
N CYS A 112 -12.99 8.06 -2.75
CA CYS A 112 -13.64 6.99 -2.01
C CYS A 112 -13.70 7.32 -0.52
N GLY A 113 -14.62 6.69 0.20
CA GLY A 113 -14.74 6.78 1.64
C GLY A 113 -13.47 6.28 2.34
N GLY A 114 -13.54 6.06 3.62
CA GLY A 114 -12.42 5.51 4.37
C GLY A 114 -12.95 4.78 5.60
N GLU A 115 -13.03 3.47 5.55
CA GLU A 115 -13.15 2.63 6.74
C GLU A 115 -11.76 2.52 7.36
N ILE A 116 -11.68 2.47 8.68
CA ILE A 116 -10.39 2.27 9.35
C ILE A 116 -10.03 0.80 9.29
N VAL A 117 -8.83 0.49 8.80
CA VAL A 117 -8.29 -0.87 8.78
C VAL A 117 -7.01 -0.97 9.61
N ASN A 118 -6.77 -2.14 10.19
CA ASN A 118 -5.51 -2.45 10.82
C ASN A 118 -4.46 -2.76 9.76
N CYS A 119 -3.31 -2.11 9.85
CA CYS A 119 -2.15 -2.45 9.05
C CYS A 119 -1.51 -3.75 9.54
N THR A 120 -0.87 -4.47 8.66
CA THR A 120 -0.28 -5.78 8.95
C THR A 120 1.19 -5.86 8.54
N GLY A 121 1.95 -6.74 9.17
CA GLY A 121 3.35 -6.97 8.83
C GLY A 121 4.19 -5.70 8.82
N SER A 122 4.77 -5.36 7.68
CA SER A 122 5.65 -4.19 7.47
C SER A 122 4.92 -2.94 6.93
N GLU A 123 3.60 -2.93 6.91
CA GLU A 123 2.79 -1.79 6.48
C GLU A 123 2.81 -0.70 7.56
N THR A 124 3.61 0.33 7.38
CA THR A 124 3.79 1.44 8.33
C THR A 124 3.40 2.79 7.77
N GLN A 125 2.89 2.81 6.55
CA GLN A 125 2.46 4.03 5.86
C GLN A 125 0.99 3.93 5.48
N CYS A 126 0.31 5.10 5.45
CA CYS A 126 -0.99 5.26 4.83
C CYS A 126 -0.82 5.92 3.48
N VAL A 127 -1.38 5.31 2.44
CA VAL A 127 -1.43 5.87 1.10
C VAL A 127 -2.83 6.38 0.77
N ASP A 128 -2.90 7.47 0.02
CA ASP A 128 -4.12 8.02 -0.60
C ASP A 128 -3.77 8.38 -2.03
N LEU A 129 -4.29 7.61 -2.97
CA LEU A 129 -4.03 7.82 -4.39
C LEU A 129 -5.31 7.83 -5.21
N ALA A 130 -5.32 8.66 -6.25
CA ALA A 130 -6.38 8.69 -7.25
C ALA A 130 -5.80 9.01 -8.62
N GLY A 131 -6.35 8.38 -9.64
CA GLY A 131 -5.87 8.58 -11.00
C GLY A 131 -6.71 7.85 -12.03
N LEU A 132 -6.23 7.90 -13.28
CA LEU A 132 -6.76 7.12 -14.39
C LEU A 132 -5.94 5.84 -14.53
N MET A 133 -6.60 4.72 -14.36
CA MET A 133 -6.04 3.39 -14.58
C MET A 133 -6.36 2.95 -16.01
N ASN A 134 -5.33 2.67 -16.81
CA ASN A 134 -5.50 2.16 -18.16
C ASN A 134 -5.45 0.63 -18.15
N SER A 135 -6.48 0.02 -18.63
CA SER A 135 -6.59 -1.45 -18.76
C SER A 135 -7.28 -1.81 -20.06
N GLY A 136 -6.60 -2.55 -20.91
CA GLY A 136 -7.18 -3.04 -22.18
C GLY A 136 -7.69 -1.95 -23.12
N GLY A 137 -7.06 -0.76 -23.11
CA GLY A 137 -7.49 0.40 -23.92
C GLY A 137 -8.60 1.25 -23.30
N LEU A 138 -9.06 0.89 -22.11
CA LEU A 138 -10.02 1.68 -21.34
C LEU A 138 -9.28 2.45 -20.25
N SER A 139 -9.66 3.73 -20.09
CA SER A 139 -9.20 4.57 -18.97
C SER A 139 -10.31 4.67 -17.93
N LEU A 140 -10.11 4.04 -16.79
CA LEU A 140 -11.05 4.04 -15.68
C LEU A 140 -10.55 4.97 -14.56
N LYS A 141 -11.44 5.74 -13.98
CA LYS A 141 -11.12 6.46 -12.74
C LYS A 141 -10.93 5.44 -11.63
N ALA A 142 -9.95 5.66 -10.78
CA ALA A 142 -9.74 4.83 -9.59
C ALA A 142 -9.32 5.70 -8.41
N ALA A 143 -9.73 5.32 -7.22
CA ALA A 143 -9.25 5.87 -5.97
C ALA A 143 -9.02 4.75 -4.96
N MET A 144 -7.92 4.84 -4.23
CA MET A 144 -7.46 3.84 -3.28
C MET A 144 -6.85 4.52 -2.06
N LYS A 145 -7.22 4.04 -0.88
CA LYS A 145 -6.61 4.44 0.40
C LYS A 145 -6.34 3.18 1.21
N GLY A 146 -5.27 3.19 1.97
CA GLY A 146 -4.99 2.03 2.82
C GLY A 146 -3.61 2.03 3.44
N CYS A 147 -3.30 0.92 4.08
CA CYS A 147 -1.97 0.65 4.59
C CYS A 147 -1.04 0.19 3.48
N THR A 148 0.22 0.61 3.56
CA THR A 148 1.25 0.15 2.63
C THR A 148 2.64 0.12 3.28
N THR A 149 3.57 -0.51 2.60
CA THR A 149 4.99 -0.45 2.94
C THR A 149 5.62 0.85 2.44
N ILE A 150 6.73 1.27 3.07
CA ILE A 150 7.46 2.47 2.67
C ILE A 150 7.99 2.38 1.23
N SER A 151 8.22 1.18 0.72
CA SER A 151 8.68 0.95 -0.65
C SER A 151 7.72 1.52 -1.70
N GLU A 152 6.40 1.43 -1.49
CA GLU A 152 5.41 2.04 -2.39
C GLU A 152 5.48 3.56 -2.36
N CYS A 153 5.61 4.14 -1.16
CA CYS A 153 5.74 5.59 -1.00
C CYS A 153 6.96 6.14 -1.75
N ASN A 154 8.08 5.44 -1.69
CA ASN A 154 9.30 5.81 -2.40
C ASN A 154 9.16 5.65 -3.91
N LEU A 155 8.50 4.57 -4.37
CA LEU A 155 8.28 4.33 -5.80
C LEU A 155 7.47 5.44 -6.47
N VAL A 156 6.46 5.96 -5.80
CA VAL A 156 5.55 6.97 -6.34
C VAL A 156 6.06 8.39 -6.09
N GLY A 157 6.76 8.62 -4.97
CA GLY A 157 7.23 9.94 -4.54
C GLY A 157 8.27 10.58 -5.47
N ASP A 158 8.99 9.79 -6.25
CA ASP A 158 10.00 10.27 -7.21
C ASP A 158 9.40 10.95 -8.47
N GLY A 159 8.10 11.24 -8.48
CA GLY A 159 7.44 12.00 -9.56
C GLY A 159 7.38 11.27 -10.90
N LYS A 160 7.79 10.02 -10.95
CA LYS A 160 7.64 9.14 -12.12
C LYS A 160 6.20 8.64 -12.12
N ASN A 161 5.33 9.37 -12.80
CA ASN A 161 3.89 9.14 -12.93
C ASN A 161 3.48 7.80 -13.57
N ASN A 162 4.42 6.91 -13.82
CA ASN A 162 4.20 5.56 -14.28
C ASN A 162 4.66 4.61 -13.19
N LEU A 163 3.75 4.23 -12.33
CA LEU A 163 3.88 2.99 -11.58
C LEU A 163 3.97 1.88 -12.63
N GLY A 164 5.18 1.48 -13.02
CA GLY A 164 5.42 0.52 -14.09
C GLY A 164 4.73 -0.84 -13.90
N MET A 165 4.02 -1.01 -12.79
CA MET A 165 3.19 -2.16 -12.46
C MET A 165 1.71 -1.96 -12.78
N MET A 166 1.26 -0.71 -12.86
CA MET A 166 -0.09 -0.32 -13.28
C MET A 166 0.06 0.92 -14.13
N ASP A 167 -0.51 0.93 -15.32
CA ASP A 167 -0.59 2.14 -16.14
C ASP A 167 -1.62 3.10 -15.51
N ILE A 168 -1.18 3.76 -14.43
CA ILE A 168 -1.99 4.74 -13.70
C ILE A 168 -1.43 6.13 -13.94
N LYS A 169 -2.23 6.97 -14.57
CA LYS A 169 -1.98 8.41 -14.63
C LYS A 169 -2.46 9.04 -13.33
N LEU A 170 -1.54 9.25 -12.39
CA LEU A 170 -1.85 9.82 -11.08
C LEU A 170 -2.40 11.24 -11.21
N ARG A 171 -3.48 11.51 -10.49
CA ARG A 171 -4.05 12.83 -10.24
C ARG A 171 -3.75 13.31 -8.83
N GLN A 172 -3.72 12.40 -7.87
CA GLN A 172 -3.45 12.65 -6.46
C GLN A 172 -2.60 11.50 -5.93
N PHE A 173 -1.61 11.85 -5.13
CA PHE A 173 -0.85 10.90 -4.35
C PHE A 173 -0.42 11.55 -3.04
N GLN A 174 -0.70 10.89 -1.94
CA GLN A 174 -0.21 11.23 -0.61
C GLN A 174 0.23 9.97 0.11
N CYS A 175 1.37 10.05 0.76
CA CYS A 175 1.88 9.03 1.64
C CYS A 175 2.25 9.65 2.97
N ARG A 176 1.82 9.04 4.06
CA ARG A 176 2.06 9.53 5.41
C ARG A 176 2.27 8.37 6.37
N PRO A 177 3.01 8.55 7.46
CA PRO A 177 3.12 7.52 8.49
C PRO A 177 1.74 7.09 8.99
N ALA A 178 1.56 5.78 9.18
CA ALA A 178 0.34 5.22 9.72
C ALA A 178 0.18 5.61 11.21
N SER A 179 -1.06 5.81 11.64
CA SER A 179 -1.35 6.15 13.03
C SER A 179 -1.22 4.91 13.91
N ALA A 180 -0.48 5.02 15.00
CA ALA A 180 -0.48 3.98 16.02
C ALA A 180 -1.87 3.83 16.63
N LEU A 181 -2.30 2.59 16.86
CA LEU A 181 -3.45 2.32 17.73
C LEU A 181 -3.18 2.95 19.09
N ALA A 182 -4.07 3.84 19.53
CA ALA A 182 -4.04 4.31 20.93
C ALA A 182 -4.08 3.03 21.79
N ARG A 183 -2.99 2.74 22.49
CA ARG A 183 -3.03 1.75 23.55
C ARG A 183 -4.03 2.28 24.54
N VAL A 184 -5.21 1.66 24.63
CA VAL A 184 -6.03 1.76 25.81
C VAL A 184 -5.19 1.07 26.89
N THR A 185 -4.31 1.84 27.52
CA THR A 185 -3.83 1.46 28.83
C THR A 185 -5.10 1.43 29.67
N SER A 186 -5.59 0.24 29.93
CA SER A 186 -6.46 -0.01 31.06
C SER A 186 -5.63 0.29 32.33
N GLY A 187 -5.34 1.57 32.53
CA GLY A 187 -4.91 2.09 33.79
C GLY A 187 -6.13 1.92 34.69
N PHE A 188 -6.13 0.87 35.47
CA PHE A 188 -6.82 0.88 36.73
C PHE A 188 -6.15 2.03 37.53
N SER A 189 -6.63 3.25 37.35
CA SER A 189 -6.46 4.27 38.34
C SER A 189 -7.20 3.72 39.58
N PRO A 190 -6.53 3.53 40.72
CA PRO A 190 -7.25 3.27 41.94
C PRO A 190 -8.31 4.40 42.09
N PRO A 191 -9.51 4.10 42.56
CA PRO A 191 -10.52 5.13 42.70
C PRO A 191 -9.90 6.26 43.53
N ASP A 192 -9.73 7.41 42.87
CA ASP A 192 -9.41 8.64 43.59
C ASP A 192 -10.44 8.73 44.71
N THR A 193 -9.93 8.68 45.91
CA THR A 193 -10.70 8.98 47.11
C THR A 193 -11.30 10.34 46.86
N PHE A 194 -12.55 10.37 46.45
CA PHE A 194 -13.35 11.58 46.40
C PHE A 194 -13.41 12.10 47.83
N PHE A 195 -12.57 13.07 48.15
CA PHE A 195 -12.83 13.98 49.24
C PHE A 195 -14.13 14.70 48.88
N LEU A 196 -15.25 14.21 49.46
CA LEU A 196 -16.47 14.97 49.58
C LEU A 196 -16.16 16.20 50.44
N PRO A 197 -16.17 17.42 49.86
CA PRO A 197 -16.27 18.59 50.73
C PRO A 197 -17.62 18.51 51.41
N VAL A 198 -17.55 18.52 52.72
CA VAL A 198 -18.67 18.61 53.64
C VAL A 198 -19.55 19.79 53.24
N LEU A 199 -20.61 19.54 52.52
CA LEU A 199 -21.76 20.43 52.35
C LEU A 199 -22.75 20.16 53.51
N SER A 200 -22.25 20.24 54.75
CA SER A 200 -23.05 20.36 55.93
C SER A 200 -23.07 21.85 56.34
N GLY A 201 -23.93 22.61 55.69
CA GLY A 201 -24.02 24.03 56.11
C GLY A 201 -25.13 24.87 55.50
N PHE A 202 -25.99 24.31 54.64
CA PHE A 202 -27.07 25.14 54.03
C PHE A 202 -28.43 24.45 53.88
N ILE A 203 -28.83 23.63 54.81
CA ILE A 203 -30.22 23.18 54.89
C ILE A 203 -30.68 23.35 56.40
N LEU A 204 -30.66 24.54 56.91
CA LEU A 204 -31.34 24.84 58.14
C LEU A 204 -31.77 26.30 58.22
N GLU A 205 -32.30 26.88 57.19
CA GLU A 205 -32.89 28.21 57.22
C GLU A 205 -34.06 28.43 56.23
N LYS A 206 -34.89 27.46 56.02
CA LYS A 206 -36.22 27.68 55.42
C LYS A 206 -37.27 26.66 55.82
N VAL A 207 -37.36 26.42 57.14
CA VAL A 207 -38.58 25.85 57.69
C VAL A 207 -38.79 26.55 59.10
N LEU A 208 -39.15 27.80 59.02
CA LEU A 208 -39.82 28.54 60.11
C LEU A 208 -40.05 29.96 59.62
N PHE A 209 -41.14 30.12 58.90
CA PHE A 209 -42.12 31.22 58.86
C PHE A 209 -42.95 31.04 57.60
#